data_89fc3bd13cc1cf39312845ac0d64f83f
#
_entry.id   89fc3bd13cc1cf39312845ac0d64f83f
#
_cell.length_a   1.000
_cell.length_b   1.000
_cell.length_c   1.000
_cell.angle_alpha   90.00
_cell.angle_beta   90.00
_cell.angle_gamma   90.00
#
_symmetry.space_group_name_H-M   'P 1'
#
loop_
_entity.id
_entity.type
_entity.pdbx_description
1 polymer ?
#
loop_
_entity_poly.entity_id
_entity_poly.type
_entity_poly.pdbx_seq_one_letter_code
_entity_poly.pdbx_strand_id
1 'polypeptide(L)'
;METDQLNSGNIHIGHLIEAQLKRDERSVSWLARQIPCTRNHVYKILRRPSLDCALLLRISKAMQFNFFQYYAQDVGDAVTERLG
;
A
#
# COMPACT_ATOMS: atom_id res chain seq x y z
N MET A 1 3.70 -11.93 -21.12
CA MET A 1 3.08 -11.93 -21.04
C MET A 1 2.26 -12.05 -20.07
N GLU A 2 1.74 -12.61 -19.86
CA GLU A 2 0.94 -12.71 -18.95
C GLU A 2 1.45 -12.84 -17.72
N THR A 3 2.57 -13.13 -17.57
CA THR A 3 3.18 -13.23 -16.35
C THR A 3 2.93 -12.10 -15.49
N ASP A 4 3.01 -10.96 -16.03
CA ASP A 4 2.81 -9.82 -15.27
C ASP A 4 1.50 -9.72 -14.71
N GLN A 5 0.55 -10.18 -15.39
CA GLN A 5 -0.69 -10.05 -14.91
C GLN A 5 -0.95 -10.98 -13.89
N LEU A 6 -0.24 -12.04 -13.83
CA LEU A 6 -0.48 -12.95 -12.86
C LEU A 6 -0.11 -12.48 -11.56
N ASN A 7 0.86 -11.65 -11.47
CA ASN A 7 1.33 -11.38 -10.23
C ASN A 7 0.65 -10.26 -9.66
N SER A 8 1.24 -9.70 -8.80
CA SER A 8 0.67 -8.68 -8.09
C SER A 8 0.49 -7.46 -8.85
N GLY A 9 0.50 -7.59 -10.11
CA GLY A 9 0.25 -6.48 -10.90
C GLY A 9 -0.99 -5.76 -10.52
N ASN A 10 -1.87 -6.43 -9.83
CA ASN A 10 -3.09 -5.80 -9.44
C ASN A 10 -2.94 -4.91 -8.24
N ILE A 11 -1.91 -5.09 -7.47
CA ILE A 11 -1.71 -4.29 -6.28
C ILE A 11 -0.71 -3.19 -6.57
N HIS A 12 -1.18 -1.96 -6.54
CA HIS A 12 -0.28 -0.81 -6.61
C HIS A 12 -0.43 -0.11 -5.27
N ILE A 13 0.50 -0.39 -4.36
CA ILE A 13 0.34 0.05 -2.99
C ILE A 13 0.29 1.57 -2.86
N GLY A 14 1.04 2.26 -3.67
CA GLY A 14 1.03 3.72 -3.63
C GLY A 14 -0.35 4.28 -3.95
N HIS A 15 -1.01 3.69 -4.96
CA HIS A 15 -2.36 4.16 -5.32
C HIS A 15 -3.37 3.83 -4.23
N LEU A 16 -3.19 2.70 -3.55
CA LEU A 16 -4.09 2.33 -2.47
C LEU A 16 -3.95 3.27 -1.28
N ILE A 17 -2.71 3.69 -0.99
CA ILE A 17 -2.47 4.64 0.06
C ILE A 17 -3.09 5.99 -0.31
N GLU A 18 -2.92 6.41 -1.56
CA GLU A 18 -3.48 7.66 -1.99
C GLU A 18 -5.01 7.65 -1.90
N ALA A 19 -5.62 6.55 -2.33
CA ALA A 19 -7.06 6.43 -2.26
C ALA A 19 -7.55 6.50 -0.82
N GLN A 20 -6.80 5.90 0.10
CA GLN A 20 -7.20 5.93 1.50
C GLN A 20 -7.05 7.32 2.11
N LEU A 21 -6.01 8.05 1.70
CA LEU A 21 -5.86 9.43 2.15
C LEU A 21 -7.08 10.25 1.74
N LYS A 22 -7.54 10.06 0.50
CA LYS A 22 -8.69 10.79 0.02
C LYS A 22 -9.95 10.40 0.78
N ARG A 23 -10.11 9.11 1.06
CA ARG A 23 -11.26 8.65 1.80
C ARG A 23 -11.28 9.23 3.19
N ASP A 24 -10.11 9.34 3.83
CA ASP A 24 -10.00 9.86 5.16
C ASP A 24 -9.94 11.37 5.19
N GLU A 25 -9.98 12.00 4.01
CA GLU A 25 -9.90 13.45 3.89
C GLU A 25 -8.62 13.98 4.52
N ARG A 26 -7.50 13.29 4.26
CA ARG A 26 -6.20 13.70 4.76
C ARG A 26 -5.32 14.12 3.59
N SER A 27 -4.47 15.08 3.83
CA SER A 27 -3.58 15.60 2.79
C SER A 27 -2.25 14.87 2.77
N VAL A 28 -1.52 15.06 1.69
CA VAL A 28 -0.16 14.55 1.58
C VAL A 28 0.70 15.19 2.66
N SER A 29 0.47 16.47 2.96
CA SER A 29 1.22 17.14 4.00
C SER A 29 0.98 16.50 5.36
N TRP A 30 -0.25 16.08 5.61
CA TRP A 30 -0.56 15.41 6.85
C TRP A 30 0.26 14.12 6.98
N LEU A 31 0.30 13.31 5.91
CA LEU A 31 1.05 12.06 5.96
C LEU A 31 2.54 12.33 6.12
N ALA A 32 3.05 13.35 5.46
CA ALA A 32 4.46 13.69 5.56
C ALA A 32 4.86 14.02 6.99
N ARG A 33 3.94 14.62 7.75
CA ARG A 33 4.23 14.90 9.15
C ARG A 33 4.17 13.64 10.02
N GLN A 34 3.31 12.70 9.65
CA GLN A 34 3.15 11.49 10.43
C GLN A 34 4.34 10.54 10.29
N ILE A 35 4.93 10.49 9.11
CA ILE A 35 6.06 9.59 8.88
C ILE A 35 7.36 10.37 8.69
N PRO A 36 7.56 11.44 9.42
CA PRO A 36 8.54 12.52 9.28
C PRO A 36 9.34 12.49 7.99
N CYS A 37 8.80 13.09 6.96
CA CYS A 37 9.51 13.23 5.70
C CYS A 37 8.92 14.43 4.95
N THR A 38 9.44 14.69 3.76
CA THR A 38 8.94 15.82 2.98
C THR A 38 7.74 15.41 2.15
N ARG A 39 6.98 16.40 1.71
CA ARG A 39 5.87 16.13 0.82
C ARG A 39 6.33 15.49 -0.47
N ASN A 40 7.47 15.95 -0.98
CA ASN A 40 7.99 15.37 -2.21
C ASN A 40 8.27 13.89 -2.04
N HIS A 41 8.75 13.50 -0.88
CA HIS A 41 9.02 12.10 -0.62
C HIS A 41 7.71 11.30 -0.60
N VAL A 42 6.64 11.87 -0.01
CA VAL A 42 5.35 11.21 -0.01
C VAL A 42 4.84 11.04 -1.44
N TYR A 43 4.96 12.08 -2.27
CA TYR A 43 4.53 11.94 -3.65
C TYR A 43 5.26 10.81 -4.37
N LYS A 44 6.55 10.63 -4.07
CA LYS A 44 7.28 9.52 -4.67
C LYS A 44 6.76 8.19 -4.17
N ILE A 45 6.43 8.09 -2.88
CA ILE A 45 5.88 6.88 -2.31
C ILE A 45 4.57 6.52 -3.02
N LEU A 46 3.72 7.52 -3.26
CA LEU A 46 2.42 7.25 -3.85
C LEU A 46 2.49 6.77 -5.29
N ARG A 47 3.64 6.94 -5.92
CA ARG A 47 3.81 6.46 -7.29
C ARG A 47 4.42 5.07 -7.35
N ARG A 48 4.80 4.50 -6.21
CA ARG A 48 5.47 3.21 -6.20
C ARG A 48 4.47 2.07 -6.14
N PRO A 49 4.62 1.08 -6.99
CA PRO A 49 3.70 -0.07 -6.93
C PRO A 49 3.93 -0.93 -5.71
N SER A 50 5.13 -0.88 -5.12
CA SER A 50 5.42 -1.67 -3.92
C SER A 50 6.33 -0.89 -3.01
N LEU A 51 6.29 -1.20 -1.73
CA LEU A 51 7.12 -0.57 -0.72
C LEU A 51 7.71 -1.66 0.17
N ASP A 52 8.84 -1.35 0.83
CA ASP A 52 9.33 -2.32 1.76
C ASP A 52 8.39 -2.39 2.95
N CYS A 53 8.45 -3.50 3.65
CA CYS A 53 7.51 -3.76 4.73
C CYS A 53 7.64 -2.78 5.88
N ALA A 54 8.85 -2.35 6.17
CA ALA A 54 9.05 -1.43 7.27
C ALA A 54 8.36 -0.09 7.01
N LEU A 55 8.50 0.40 5.79
CA LEU A 55 7.85 1.67 5.44
C LEU A 55 6.34 1.50 5.42
N LEU A 56 5.85 0.40 4.86
CA LEU A 56 4.42 0.16 4.80
C LEU A 56 3.84 0.02 6.20
N LEU A 57 4.60 -0.58 7.11
CA LEU A 57 4.15 -0.70 8.49
C LEU A 57 4.01 0.67 9.14
N ARG A 58 4.98 1.55 8.90
CA ARG A 58 4.91 2.90 9.48
C ARG A 58 3.70 3.66 8.93
N ILE A 59 3.46 3.54 7.63
CA ILE A 59 2.32 4.22 7.02
C ILE A 59 1.01 3.63 7.54
N SER A 60 0.94 2.32 7.67
CA SER A 60 -0.27 1.67 8.18
C SER A 60 -0.57 2.13 9.60
N LYS A 61 0.45 2.21 10.44
CA LYS A 61 0.24 2.67 11.79
C LYS A 61 -0.19 4.13 11.84
N ALA A 62 0.46 4.95 11.01
CA ALA A 62 0.14 6.38 10.99
C ALA A 62 -1.29 6.62 10.54
N MET A 63 -1.75 5.86 9.58
CA MET A 63 -3.09 6.03 9.04
C MET A 63 -4.13 5.17 9.73
N GLN A 64 -3.68 4.32 10.65
CA GLN A 64 -4.55 3.39 11.35
C GLN A 64 -5.37 2.57 10.37
N PHE A 65 -4.71 2.09 9.35
CA PHE A 65 -5.34 1.30 8.31
C PHE A 65 -4.38 0.18 7.91
N ASN A 66 -4.86 -1.03 7.85
CA ASN A 66 -4.00 -2.17 7.55
C ASN A 66 -3.84 -2.37 6.06
N PHE A 67 -2.79 -1.77 5.49
CA PHE A 67 -2.53 -1.93 4.06
C PHE A 67 -2.02 -3.32 3.73
N PHE A 68 -1.57 -4.09 4.72
CA PHE A 68 -1.11 -5.44 4.47
C PHE A 68 -2.27 -6.37 4.10
N GLN A 69 -3.51 -5.96 4.37
CA GLN A 69 -4.66 -6.79 4.07
C GLN A 69 -4.76 -7.10 2.57
N TYR A 70 -4.30 -6.21 1.72
CA TYR A 70 -4.35 -6.46 0.29
C TYR A 70 -3.44 -7.62 -0.10
N TYR A 71 -2.26 -7.66 0.52
CA TYR A 71 -1.33 -8.75 0.27
C TYR A 71 -1.81 -10.03 0.92
N ALA A 72 -2.38 -9.93 2.11
CA ALA A 72 -2.89 -11.09 2.80
C ALA A 72 -4.02 -11.74 2.02
N GLN A 73 -4.89 -10.94 1.40
CA GLN A 73 -5.96 -11.46 0.59
C GLN A 73 -5.42 -12.17 -0.63
N ASP A 74 -4.41 -11.59 -1.26
CA ASP A 74 -3.84 -12.16 -2.44
C ASP A 74 -3.18 -13.51 -2.13
N VAL A 75 -2.48 -13.58 -1.01
CA VAL A 75 -1.87 -14.83 -0.57
C VAL A 75 -2.96 -15.83 -0.19
N GLY A 76 -4.01 -15.36 0.47
CA GLY A 76 -5.09 -16.22 0.87
C GLY A 76 -5.76 -16.91 -0.30
N ASP A 77 -5.98 -16.17 -1.38
CA ASP A 77 -6.58 -16.74 -2.58
C ASP A 77 -5.69 -17.82 -3.17
N ALA A 78 -4.39 -17.60 -3.17
CA ALA A 78 -3.47 -18.58 -3.71
C ALA A 78 -3.38 -19.82 -2.82
N VAL A 79 -3.42 -19.61 -1.50
CA VAL A 79 -3.28 -20.71 -0.57
C VAL A 79 -4.52 -21.55 -0.47
N THR A 80 -5.67 -20.96 -0.73
CA THR A 80 -6.92 -21.70 -0.68
C THR A 80 -6.91 -22.94 -1.54
N GLU A 81 -6.30 -22.85 -2.69
CA GLU A 81 -6.24 -24.01 -3.54
C GLU A 81 -5.45 -25.13 -2.93
N ARG A 82 -4.40 -24.80 -2.20
CA ARG A 82 -3.59 -25.86 -1.62
C ARG A 82 -4.31 -26.51 -0.47
N LEU A 83 -5.09 -25.75 0.25
CA LEU A 83 -5.79 -26.30 1.37
C LEU A 83 -6.99 -27.08 0.94
N GLY A 84 -7.54 -26.72 -0.14
CA GLY A 84 -8.69 -27.40 -0.64
C GLY A 84 -8.32 -28.69 -1.26
#